data_fcf1526f77500936bdd0571facebf238
#
_entry.id   fcf1526f77500936bdd0571facebf238
#
_cell.length_a   1.000
_cell.length_b   1.000
_cell.length_c   1.000
_cell.angle_alpha   90.00
_cell.angle_beta   90.00
_cell.angle_gamma   90.00
#
_symmetry.space_group_name_H-M   'P 1'
#
loop_
_entity.id
_entity.type
_entity.pdbx_description
1 polymer ?
#
loop_
_entity_poly.entity_id
_entity_poly.type
_entity_poly.pdbx_seq_one_letter_code
_entity_poly.pdbx_strand_id
1 'polypeptide(L)'
;MTQPLITDVETEFGIGRLHRYRASEPMKAVLVLGHGAGGGIDARDLTAIAESFAGSDLEIVLIEQPWVVEGKKVAPAPTRLDACWIPLVHAARGRDLPLIVGGRSAGARVACRTADDVGAIGILALAFPL
;
A
#
# COMPACT_ATOMS: atom_id res chain seq x y z
N MET A 1 -21.09 1.97 -0.88
CA MET A 1 -19.73 2.06 -0.32
C MET A 1 -19.15 0.67 -0.14
N THR A 2 -17.97 0.45 -0.64
CA THR A 2 -17.33 -0.87 -0.58
C THR A 2 -16.54 -1.04 0.71
N GLN A 3 -16.76 -2.17 1.39
CA GLN A 3 -16.02 -2.49 2.60
C GLN A 3 -14.76 -3.28 2.25
N PRO A 4 -13.59 -2.84 2.67
CA PRO A 4 -12.36 -3.61 2.43
C PRO A 4 -12.27 -4.80 3.38
N LEU A 5 -11.55 -5.83 2.94
CA LEU A 5 -11.13 -6.91 3.81
C LEU A 5 -9.85 -6.46 4.53
N ILE A 6 -9.88 -6.48 5.85
CA ILE A 6 -8.76 -5.98 6.67
C ILE A 6 -7.99 -7.17 7.23
N THR A 7 -6.67 -7.17 7.04
CA THR A 7 -5.78 -8.24 7.49
C THR A 7 -4.55 -7.65 8.16
N ASP A 8 -4.20 -8.16 9.34
CA ASP A 8 -2.97 -7.78 10.03
C ASP A 8 -1.83 -8.70 9.57
N VAL A 9 -0.64 -8.11 9.40
CA VAL A 9 0.56 -8.82 8.97
C VAL A 9 1.71 -8.44 9.88
N GLU A 10 2.36 -9.43 10.49
CA GLU A 10 3.53 -9.19 11.32
C GLU A 10 4.74 -8.84 10.47
N THR A 11 5.49 -7.83 10.90
CA THR A 11 6.78 -7.49 10.34
C THR A 11 7.82 -7.47 11.45
N GLU A 12 9.09 -7.34 11.08
CA GLU A 12 10.19 -7.20 12.04
C GLU A 12 10.00 -6.04 13.01
N PHE A 13 9.27 -4.99 12.61
CA PHE A 13 9.10 -3.76 13.39
C PHE A 13 7.66 -3.53 13.85
N GLY A 14 6.85 -4.58 13.90
CA GLY A 14 5.47 -4.49 14.36
C GLY A 14 4.46 -4.96 13.33
N ILE A 15 3.18 -4.79 13.67
CA ILE A 15 2.08 -5.25 12.83
C ILE A 15 1.67 -4.14 11.86
N GLY A 16 1.74 -4.45 10.56
CA GLY A 16 1.13 -3.64 9.52
C GLY A 16 -0.27 -4.14 9.21
N ARG A 17 -1.03 -3.35 8.47
CA ARG A 17 -2.42 -3.69 8.18
C ARG A 17 -2.74 -3.48 6.72
N LEU A 18 -3.36 -4.47 6.09
CA LEU A 18 -3.77 -4.44 4.69
C LEU A 18 -5.27 -4.18 4.62
N HIS A 19 -5.67 -3.21 3.81
CA HIS A 19 -7.06 -2.94 3.49
C HIS A 19 -7.29 -3.29 2.02
N ARG A 20 -7.88 -4.45 1.77
CA ARG A 20 -8.02 -5.03 0.44
C ARG A 20 -9.40 -4.75 -0.13
N TYR A 21 -9.43 -4.02 -1.23
CA TYR A 21 -10.63 -3.75 -2.02
C TYR A 21 -10.63 -4.74 -3.19
N ARG A 22 -11.43 -5.78 -3.07
CA ARG A 22 -11.36 -6.94 -3.94
C ARG A 22 -11.82 -6.64 -5.35
N ALA A 23 -11.07 -7.17 -6.33
CA ALA A 23 -11.43 -7.11 -7.72
C ALA A 23 -12.44 -8.20 -8.07
N SER A 24 -13.13 -8.01 -9.19
CA SER A 24 -13.91 -9.07 -9.82
C SER A 24 -12.98 -10.04 -10.53
N GLU A 25 -13.33 -11.32 -10.54
CA GLU A 25 -12.56 -12.30 -11.30
C GLU A 25 -12.94 -12.23 -12.80
N PRO A 26 -11.98 -12.44 -13.71
CA PRO A 26 -10.57 -12.69 -13.42
C PRO A 26 -9.80 -11.41 -13.08
N MET A 27 -9.03 -11.42 -12.00
CA MET A 27 -8.18 -10.29 -11.64
C MET A 27 -7.01 -10.20 -12.61
N LYS A 28 -6.67 -8.98 -13.05
CA LYS A 28 -5.58 -8.74 -13.99
C LYS A 28 -4.32 -8.19 -13.34
N ALA A 29 -4.45 -7.47 -12.24
CA ALA A 29 -3.33 -6.85 -11.56
C ALA A 29 -3.69 -6.47 -10.12
N VAL A 30 -2.66 -6.21 -9.32
CA VAL A 30 -2.80 -5.70 -7.96
C VAL A 30 -2.07 -4.36 -7.87
N LEU A 31 -2.77 -3.35 -7.37
CA LEU A 31 -2.19 -2.03 -7.06
C LEU A 31 -2.09 -1.89 -5.54
N VAL A 32 -0.87 -1.73 -5.05
CA VAL A 32 -0.60 -1.59 -3.61
C VAL A 32 -0.15 -0.17 -3.31
N LEU A 33 -0.88 0.50 -2.43
CA LEU A 33 -0.65 1.91 -2.14
C LEU A 33 -0.32 2.15 -0.67
N GLY A 34 0.69 3.00 -0.42
CA GLY A 34 1.10 3.43 0.91
C GLY A 34 0.69 4.86 1.22
N HIS A 35 0.58 5.15 2.51
CA HIS A 35 0.21 6.48 3.01
C HIS A 35 1.42 7.38 3.23
N GLY A 36 1.17 8.68 3.41
CA GLY A 36 2.21 9.65 3.74
C GLY A 36 2.56 9.67 5.23
N ALA A 37 3.57 10.48 5.57
CA ALA A 37 4.05 10.60 6.95
C ALA A 37 3.10 11.43 7.83
N GLY A 38 2.27 12.29 7.24
CA GLY A 38 1.36 13.16 7.98
C GLY A 38 -0.04 12.60 8.16
N GLY A 39 -0.31 11.37 7.74
CA GLY A 39 -1.65 10.79 7.82
C GLY A 39 -1.65 9.32 7.52
N GLY A 40 -2.82 8.71 7.53
CA GLY A 40 -3.01 7.31 7.25
C GLY A 40 -3.65 7.07 5.88
N ILE A 41 -4.27 5.92 5.76
CA ILE A 41 -4.90 5.48 4.51
C ILE A 41 -6.23 6.20 4.22
N ASP A 42 -6.71 7.02 5.12
CA ASP A 42 -7.94 7.80 4.94
C ASP A 42 -7.74 9.06 4.08
N ALA A 43 -6.53 9.29 3.56
CA ALA A 43 -6.29 10.37 2.62
C ALA A 43 -7.24 10.27 1.43
N ARG A 44 -7.77 11.40 0.98
CA ARG A 44 -8.81 11.44 -0.06
C ARG A 44 -8.42 10.80 -1.37
N ASP A 45 -7.17 11.00 -1.80
CA ASP A 45 -6.68 10.42 -3.04
C ASP A 45 -6.59 8.90 -2.97
N LEU A 46 -6.14 8.36 -1.83
CA LEU A 46 -6.04 6.91 -1.64
C LEU A 46 -7.41 6.25 -1.62
N THR A 47 -8.35 6.81 -0.84
CA THR A 47 -9.70 6.25 -0.75
C THR A 47 -10.46 6.41 -2.07
N ALA A 48 -10.26 7.52 -2.78
CA ALA A 48 -10.90 7.74 -4.07
C ALA A 48 -10.44 6.68 -5.10
N ILE A 49 -9.17 6.38 -5.15
CA ILE A 49 -8.64 5.33 -6.03
C ILE A 49 -9.23 3.97 -5.66
N ALA A 50 -9.18 3.62 -4.38
CA ALA A 50 -9.68 2.33 -3.91
C ALA A 50 -11.16 2.14 -4.26
N GLU A 51 -11.98 3.14 -4.02
CA GLU A 51 -13.41 3.07 -4.31
C GLU A 51 -13.72 3.12 -5.81
N SER A 52 -12.96 3.90 -6.58
CA SER A 52 -13.18 4.01 -8.02
C SER A 52 -12.94 2.70 -8.76
N PHE A 53 -12.01 1.88 -8.29
CA PHE A 53 -11.68 0.61 -8.93
C PHE A 53 -12.33 -0.60 -8.25
N ALA A 54 -13.10 -0.39 -7.18
CA ALA A 54 -13.78 -1.49 -6.50
C ALA A 54 -14.70 -2.22 -7.48
N GLY A 55 -14.57 -3.55 -7.53
CA GLY A 55 -15.36 -4.38 -8.45
C GLY A 55 -14.83 -4.46 -9.86
N SER A 56 -13.75 -3.73 -10.20
CA SER A 56 -13.08 -3.86 -11.50
C SER A 56 -12.16 -5.10 -11.48
N ASP A 57 -11.39 -5.28 -12.54
CA ASP A 57 -10.41 -6.37 -12.63
C ASP A 57 -9.06 -6.01 -11.97
N LEU A 58 -8.97 -4.84 -11.34
CA LEU A 58 -7.80 -4.37 -10.61
C LEU A 58 -8.08 -4.41 -9.11
N GLU A 59 -7.30 -5.18 -8.38
CA GLU A 59 -7.41 -5.22 -6.92
C GLU A 59 -6.56 -4.11 -6.31
N ILE A 60 -7.14 -3.38 -5.37
CA ILE A 60 -6.44 -2.30 -4.66
C ILE A 60 -6.20 -2.72 -3.22
N VAL A 61 -4.97 -2.58 -2.75
CA VAL A 61 -4.64 -2.81 -1.34
C VAL A 61 -4.00 -1.55 -0.78
N LEU A 62 -4.62 -0.97 0.24
CA LEU A 62 -4.04 0.15 0.99
C LEU A 62 -3.30 -0.41 2.19
N ILE A 63 -2.05 -0.01 2.37
CA ILE A 63 -1.20 -0.50 3.46
C ILE A 63 -1.08 0.55 4.55
N GLU A 64 -1.38 0.17 5.79
CA GLU A 64 -1.00 0.93 6.97
C GLU A 64 0.32 0.38 7.50
N GLN A 65 1.32 1.26 7.57
CA GLN A 65 2.61 0.93 8.16
C GLN A 65 2.48 0.69 9.67
N PRO A 66 3.36 -0.14 10.27
CA PRO A 66 3.27 -0.44 11.70
C PRO A 66 3.23 0.79 12.61
N TRP A 67 3.97 1.85 12.29
CA TRP A 67 3.97 3.05 13.13
C TRP A 67 2.58 3.71 13.21
N VAL A 68 1.81 3.66 12.13
CA VAL A 68 0.43 4.19 12.10
C VAL A 68 -0.50 3.26 12.87
N VAL A 69 -0.37 1.96 12.70
CA VAL A 69 -1.19 0.97 13.42
C VAL A 69 -1.00 1.11 14.93
N GLU A 70 0.25 1.38 15.37
CA GLU A 70 0.57 1.60 16.77
C GLU A 70 0.12 2.96 17.32
N GLY A 71 -0.38 3.85 16.46
CA GLY A 71 -0.83 5.17 16.86
C GLY A 71 0.29 6.18 17.10
N LYS A 72 1.48 5.91 16.61
CA LYS A 72 2.59 6.86 16.73
C LYS A 72 2.38 8.04 15.81
N LYS A 73 2.89 9.21 16.21
CA LYS A 73 2.69 10.45 15.46
C LYS A 73 3.85 10.80 14.53
N VAL A 74 5.00 10.19 14.74
CA VAL A 74 6.22 10.47 13.98
C VAL A 74 6.61 9.24 13.19
N ALA A 75 6.76 9.40 11.88
CA ALA A 75 7.19 8.33 11.01
C ALA A 75 8.64 7.95 11.32
N PRO A 76 8.98 6.64 11.26
CA PRO A 76 10.36 6.22 11.39
C PRO A 76 11.21 6.63 10.19
N ALA A 77 12.51 6.40 10.29
CA ALA A 77 13.46 6.70 9.22
C ALA A 77 13.11 5.94 7.93
N PRO A 78 13.47 6.49 6.76
CA PRO A 78 13.15 5.86 5.48
C PRO A 78 13.58 4.40 5.36
N THR A 79 14.75 4.03 5.91
CA THR A 79 15.21 2.63 5.86
C THR A 79 14.27 1.69 6.58
N ARG A 80 13.68 2.12 7.70
CA ARG A 80 12.70 1.31 8.43
C ARG A 80 11.36 1.25 7.70
N LEU A 81 10.94 2.36 7.10
CA LEU A 81 9.73 2.36 6.28
C LEU A 81 9.84 1.34 5.15
N ASP A 82 10.98 1.32 4.46
CA ASP A 82 11.22 0.38 3.38
C ASP A 82 11.24 -1.08 3.88
N ALA A 83 11.89 -1.32 5.02
CA ALA A 83 11.99 -2.66 5.61
C ALA A 83 10.62 -3.21 6.03
N CYS A 84 9.70 -2.35 6.48
CA CYS A 84 8.34 -2.75 6.80
C CYS A 84 7.49 -2.93 5.55
N TRP A 85 7.69 -2.09 4.55
CA TRP A 85 6.89 -2.07 3.33
C TRP A 85 7.04 -3.35 2.51
N ILE A 86 8.27 -3.82 2.32
CA ILE A 86 8.54 -4.98 1.47
C ILE A 86 7.74 -6.22 1.86
N PRO A 87 7.76 -6.68 3.12
CA PRO A 87 6.95 -7.85 3.49
C PRO A 87 5.45 -7.60 3.40
N LEU A 88 5.00 -6.36 3.63
CA LEU A 88 3.59 -6.01 3.50
C LEU A 88 3.14 -6.08 2.03
N VAL A 89 3.98 -5.62 1.11
CA VAL A 89 3.69 -5.72 -0.33
C VAL A 89 3.61 -7.18 -0.77
N HIS A 90 4.53 -8.01 -0.31
CA HIS A 90 4.49 -9.44 -0.64
C HIS A 90 3.20 -10.10 -0.14
N ALA A 91 2.79 -9.78 1.09
CA ALA A 91 1.53 -10.28 1.63
C ALA A 91 0.32 -9.74 0.86
N ALA A 92 0.37 -8.47 0.47
CA ALA A 92 -0.71 -7.83 -0.29
C ALA A 92 -0.86 -8.45 -1.68
N ARG A 93 0.25 -8.75 -2.34
CA ARG A 93 0.23 -9.34 -3.68
C ARG A 93 -0.47 -10.70 -3.69
N GLY A 94 -0.15 -11.56 -2.74
CA GLY A 94 -0.78 -12.86 -2.57
C GLY A 94 -0.59 -13.81 -3.74
N ARG A 95 -1.19 -13.51 -4.88
CA ARG A 95 -1.07 -14.30 -6.11
C ARG A 95 0.03 -13.77 -7.01
N ASP A 96 0.48 -14.58 -7.97
CA ASP A 96 1.48 -14.16 -8.95
C ASP A 96 0.80 -13.38 -10.10
N LEU A 97 0.43 -12.16 -9.79
CA LEU A 97 -0.18 -11.22 -10.72
C LEU A 97 0.75 -10.02 -10.95
N PRO A 98 0.59 -9.31 -12.07
CA PRO A 98 1.31 -8.05 -12.25
C PRO A 98 1.09 -7.13 -11.07
N LEU A 99 2.17 -6.56 -10.56
CA LEU A 99 2.16 -5.72 -9.35
C LEU A 99 2.51 -4.28 -9.71
N ILE A 100 1.66 -3.36 -9.30
CA ILE A 100 1.92 -1.92 -9.37
C ILE A 100 1.98 -1.44 -7.93
N VAL A 101 3.01 -0.69 -7.60
CA VAL A 101 3.15 -0.10 -6.26
C VAL A 101 3.06 1.41 -6.36
N GLY A 102 2.67 2.03 -5.28
CA GLY A 102 2.58 3.47 -5.26
C GLY A 102 2.25 3.98 -3.88
N GLY A 103 1.85 5.22 -3.84
CA GLY A 103 1.48 5.83 -2.58
C GLY A 103 1.46 7.33 -2.67
N ARG A 104 1.22 7.95 -1.53
CA ARG A 104 1.11 9.38 -1.38
C ARG A 104 2.29 9.91 -0.58
N SER A 105 2.97 10.92 -1.11
CA SER A 105 4.07 11.64 -0.44
C SER A 105 5.18 10.67 0.01
N ALA A 106 5.38 10.46 1.31
CA ALA A 106 6.37 9.51 1.83
C ALA A 106 6.12 8.08 1.32
N GLY A 107 4.86 7.68 1.19
CA GLY A 107 4.50 6.38 0.63
C GLY A 107 4.92 6.23 -0.82
N ALA A 108 4.84 7.29 -1.62
CA ALA A 108 5.32 7.29 -2.98
C ALA A 108 6.84 7.09 -3.04
N ARG A 109 7.58 7.73 -2.13
CA ARG A 109 9.03 7.57 -2.05
C ARG A 109 9.43 6.15 -1.68
N VAL A 110 8.73 5.55 -0.71
CA VAL A 110 8.94 4.15 -0.33
C VAL A 110 8.71 3.24 -1.52
N ALA A 111 7.62 3.44 -2.25
CA ALA A 111 7.30 2.65 -3.43
C ALA A 111 8.39 2.77 -4.49
N CYS A 112 8.88 3.98 -4.75
CA CYS A 112 9.96 4.21 -5.73
C CYS A 112 11.26 3.51 -5.32
N ARG A 113 11.65 3.60 -4.05
CA ARG A 113 12.90 3.00 -3.58
C ARG A 113 12.87 1.47 -3.61
N THR A 114 11.70 0.87 -3.44
CA THR A 114 11.56 -0.58 -3.27
C THR A 114 10.95 -1.29 -4.47
N ALA A 115 10.60 -0.58 -5.52
CA ALA A 115 9.89 -1.14 -6.69
C ALA A 115 10.60 -2.36 -7.28
N ASP A 116 11.91 -2.28 -7.46
CA ASP A 116 12.69 -3.39 -7.99
C ASP A 116 12.73 -4.57 -7.03
N ASP A 117 12.86 -4.30 -5.72
CA ASP A 117 12.92 -5.35 -4.70
C ASP A 117 11.64 -6.18 -4.65
N VAL A 118 10.49 -5.56 -4.91
CA VAL A 118 9.20 -6.25 -4.86
C VAL A 118 8.73 -6.77 -6.23
N GLY A 119 9.49 -6.50 -7.28
CA GLY A 119 9.14 -6.93 -8.63
C GLY A 119 7.96 -6.18 -9.23
N ALA A 120 7.82 -4.90 -8.92
CA ALA A 120 6.75 -4.08 -9.48
C ALA A 120 6.99 -3.77 -10.95
N ILE A 121 5.92 -3.77 -11.76
CA ILE A 121 5.98 -3.41 -13.17
C ILE A 121 5.68 -1.93 -13.42
N GLY A 122 5.19 -1.23 -12.41
CA GLY A 122 4.88 0.19 -12.52
C GLY A 122 4.78 0.85 -11.15
N ILE A 123 4.80 2.18 -11.14
CA ILE A 123 4.71 2.99 -9.93
C ILE A 123 3.69 4.09 -10.14
N LEU A 124 2.78 4.24 -9.15
CA LEU A 124 1.83 5.35 -9.11
C LEU A 124 2.23 6.29 -7.97
N ALA A 125 2.85 7.42 -8.31
CA ALA A 125 3.33 8.38 -7.32
C ALA A 125 2.36 9.55 -7.21
N LEU A 126 1.73 9.69 -6.05
CA LEU A 126 0.77 10.74 -5.75
C LEU A 126 1.40 11.75 -4.79
N ALA A 127 1.17 13.06 -5.05
CA ALA A 127 1.74 14.14 -4.23
C ALA A 127 3.24 13.94 -3.97
N PHE A 128 3.96 13.48 -4.98
CA PHE A 128 5.39 13.19 -4.89
C PHE A 128 6.17 14.51 -4.84
N PRO A 129 6.96 14.76 -3.78
CA PRO A 129 7.72 16.00 -3.71
C PRO A 129 8.89 15.97 -4.70
N LEU A 130 9.02 17.04 -5.45
CA LEU A 130 10.10 17.22 -6.42
C LEU A 130 11.38 17.76 -5.77
#